data_4f8082e58b90d75dfbb0bd953ec0205d
#
_entry.id   4f8082e58b90d75dfbb0bd953ec0205d
#
_cell.length_a   1.000
_cell.length_b   1.000
_cell.length_c   1.000
_cell.angle_alpha   90.00
_cell.angle_beta   90.00
_cell.angle_gamma   90.00
#
_symmetry.space_group_name_H-M   'P 1'
#
loop_
_entity.id
_entity.type
_entity.pdbx_description
1 polymer ?
#
loop_
_entity_poly.entity_id
_entity_poly.type
_entity_poly.pdbx_seq_one_letter_code
_entity_poly.pdbx_strand_id
1 'polypeptide(L)'
;LGNLVNRTLNMTTRFSAGVVPAAEVEEELEKSLRDLWTQTRDEFIPQCEGYQFHAALERAMVFLTETNAYIEKRAPWKLGKSTEAKDQALLRTVLATIAEALRLVVAAVQHVMPSTTEKINAVLGYTPGAVWRDELNWGGKLTGAKVAGALVLFPRPAPPEKAPAPVAKA
;
A
#
# COMPACT_ATOMS: atom_id res chain seq x y z
N LEU A 1 -6.57 -0.52 -3.75
CA LEU A 1 -5.14 -0.83 -3.85
C LEU A 1 -4.39 0.22 -4.68
N GLY A 2 -4.77 0.47 -5.94
CA GLY A 2 -4.06 1.44 -6.80
C GLY A 2 -3.92 2.84 -6.19
N ASN A 3 -4.95 3.33 -5.50
CA ASN A 3 -4.89 4.61 -4.78
C ASN A 3 -3.85 4.59 -3.65
N LEU A 4 -3.81 3.53 -2.85
CA LEU A 4 -2.83 3.40 -1.77
C LEU A 4 -1.41 3.36 -2.32
N VAL A 5 -1.16 2.59 -3.40
CA VAL A 5 0.16 2.54 -4.07
C VAL A 5 0.59 3.94 -4.51
N ASN A 6 -0.23 4.65 -5.28
CA ASN A 6 0.13 5.96 -5.79
C ASN A 6 0.33 7.00 -4.66
N ARG A 7 -0.48 6.95 -3.61
CA ARG A 7 -0.31 7.83 -2.45
C ARG A 7 1.00 7.54 -1.73
N THR A 8 1.32 6.28 -1.48
CA THR A 8 2.59 5.88 -0.84
C THR A 8 3.79 6.36 -1.65
N LEU A 9 3.83 6.07 -2.95
CA LEU A 9 4.93 6.48 -3.84
C LEU A 9 5.10 8.00 -3.88
N ASN A 10 4.00 8.74 -4.10
CA ASN A 10 4.02 10.19 -4.20
C ASN A 10 4.46 10.85 -2.88
N MET A 11 3.96 10.39 -1.74
CA MET A 11 4.32 10.96 -0.44
C MET A 11 5.77 10.64 -0.07
N THR A 12 6.23 9.42 -0.30
CA THR A 12 7.63 9.03 -0.06
C THR A 12 8.57 9.83 -0.96
N THR A 13 8.23 10.01 -2.23
CA THR A 13 9.02 10.83 -3.15
C THR A 13 9.07 12.29 -2.70
N ARG A 14 7.93 12.84 -2.33
CA ARG A 14 7.80 14.26 -1.98
C ARG A 14 8.46 14.63 -0.65
N PHE A 15 8.30 13.77 0.36
CA PHE A 15 8.67 14.12 1.74
C PHE A 15 9.93 13.40 2.25
N SER A 16 10.43 12.42 1.51
CA SER A 16 11.61 11.63 1.91
C SER A 16 12.53 11.29 0.73
N ALA A 17 12.56 12.15 -0.29
CA ALA A 17 13.42 12.00 -1.48
C ALA A 17 13.34 10.59 -2.14
N GLY A 18 12.19 9.94 -2.04
CA GLY A 18 11.96 8.61 -2.60
C GLY A 18 12.54 7.45 -1.79
N VAL A 19 13.01 7.69 -0.58
CA VAL A 19 13.53 6.64 0.32
C VAL A 19 12.54 6.42 1.47
N VAL A 20 12.16 5.19 1.72
CA VAL A 20 11.29 4.85 2.87
C VAL A 20 12.08 5.07 4.16
N PRO A 21 11.66 6.00 5.04
CA PRO A 21 12.39 6.29 6.27
C PRO A 21 12.17 5.20 7.32
N ALA A 22 13.01 5.18 8.36
CA ALA A 22 12.71 4.45 9.58
C ALA A 22 11.59 5.16 10.37
N ALA A 23 10.76 4.38 11.07
CA ALA A 23 9.84 4.94 12.06
C ALA A 23 10.63 5.42 13.29
N GLU A 24 10.30 6.62 13.79
CA GLU A 24 11.02 7.24 14.91
C GLU A 24 10.17 7.37 16.16
N VAL A 25 8.86 7.51 16.00
CA VAL A 25 7.91 7.67 17.09
C VAL A 25 6.74 6.73 16.86
N GLU A 26 6.14 6.25 17.94
CA GLU A 26 4.93 5.45 17.87
C GLU A 26 3.85 6.11 18.72
N GLU A 27 2.73 6.42 18.09
CA GLU A 27 1.55 6.93 18.75
C GLU A 27 0.40 5.91 18.61
N GLU A 28 -0.74 6.21 19.23
CA GLU A 28 -1.88 5.29 19.28
C GLU A 28 -2.42 4.88 17.90
N LEU A 29 -2.36 5.76 16.89
CA LEU A 29 -2.84 5.43 15.54
C LEU A 29 -1.94 4.41 14.83
N GLU A 30 -0.63 4.48 15.00
CA GLU A 30 0.33 3.52 14.45
C GLU A 30 0.15 2.16 15.11
N LYS A 31 0.04 2.17 16.44
CA LYS A 31 -0.21 0.97 17.23
C LYS A 31 -1.52 0.31 16.82
N SER A 32 -2.62 1.08 16.76
CA SER A 32 -3.94 0.57 16.35
C SER A 32 -3.90 -0.05 14.96
N LEU A 33 -3.20 0.56 14.00
CA LEU A 33 -3.09 0.01 12.65
C LEU A 33 -2.27 -1.28 12.62
N ARG A 34 -1.21 -1.38 13.40
CA ARG A 34 -0.40 -2.60 13.53
C ARG A 34 -1.18 -3.72 14.22
N ASP A 35 -1.93 -3.40 15.29
CA ASP A 35 -2.76 -4.36 15.99
C ASP A 35 -3.88 -4.90 15.08
N LEU A 36 -4.50 -4.01 14.28
CA LEU A 36 -5.46 -4.41 13.24
C LEU A 36 -4.84 -5.36 12.21
N TRP A 37 -3.60 -5.10 11.77
CA TRP A 37 -2.93 -6.04 10.87
C TRP A 37 -2.66 -7.38 11.54
N THR A 38 -2.22 -7.39 12.79
CA THR A 38 -1.98 -8.62 13.55
C THR A 38 -3.25 -9.48 13.58
N GLN A 39 -4.39 -8.87 13.93
CA GLN A 39 -5.69 -9.54 13.90
C GLN A 39 -6.04 -10.02 12.48
N THR A 40 -5.87 -9.16 11.48
CA THR A 40 -6.12 -9.51 10.08
C THR A 40 -5.30 -10.73 9.66
N ARG A 41 -4.01 -10.76 9.94
CA ARG A 41 -3.10 -11.87 9.62
C ARG A 41 -3.54 -13.18 10.31
N ASP A 42 -3.87 -13.09 11.60
CA ASP A 42 -4.22 -14.26 12.42
C ASP A 42 -5.55 -14.89 11.98
N GLU A 43 -6.42 -14.13 11.34
CA GLU A 43 -7.63 -14.64 10.68
C GLU A 43 -7.38 -15.07 9.22
N PHE A 44 -6.55 -14.31 8.49
CA PHE A 44 -6.26 -14.51 7.07
C PHE A 44 -5.60 -15.86 6.79
N ILE A 45 -4.58 -16.23 7.57
CA ILE A 45 -3.81 -17.46 7.35
C ILE A 45 -4.71 -18.71 7.49
N PRO A 46 -5.45 -18.90 8.59
CA PRO A 46 -6.35 -20.05 8.71
C PRO A 46 -7.45 -20.08 7.66
N GLN A 47 -7.97 -18.92 7.23
CA GLN A 47 -8.95 -18.85 6.16
C GLN A 47 -8.37 -19.31 4.82
N CYS A 48 -7.13 -18.94 4.50
CA CYS A 48 -6.45 -19.46 3.32
C CYS A 48 -6.22 -20.98 3.39
N GLU A 49 -5.80 -21.49 4.54
CA GLU A 49 -5.61 -22.92 4.77
C GLU A 49 -6.92 -23.72 4.67
N GLY A 50 -8.03 -23.11 5.10
CA GLY A 50 -9.39 -23.66 4.99
C GLY A 50 -10.05 -23.42 3.63
N TYR A 51 -9.31 -22.94 2.61
CA TYR A 51 -9.82 -22.59 1.27
C TYR A 51 -10.93 -21.53 1.26
N GLN A 52 -11.03 -20.72 2.32
CA GLN A 52 -11.99 -19.61 2.44
C GLN A 52 -11.40 -18.31 1.86
N PHE A 53 -10.93 -18.36 0.62
CA PHE A 53 -10.19 -17.26 -0.01
C PHE A 53 -10.98 -15.95 -0.08
N HIS A 54 -12.31 -16.03 -0.25
CA HIS A 54 -13.15 -14.83 -0.26
C HIS A 54 -13.07 -14.09 1.08
N ALA A 55 -13.27 -14.80 2.19
CA ALA A 55 -13.21 -14.22 3.53
C ALA A 55 -11.80 -13.66 3.85
N ALA A 56 -10.75 -14.40 3.47
CA ALA A 56 -9.38 -13.94 3.65
C ALA A 56 -9.11 -12.63 2.90
N LEU A 57 -9.51 -12.54 1.63
CA LEU A 57 -9.33 -11.34 0.82
C LEU A 57 -10.15 -10.15 1.36
N GLU A 58 -11.37 -10.40 1.83
CA GLU A 58 -12.20 -9.37 2.46
C GLU A 58 -11.48 -8.74 3.66
N ARG A 59 -10.84 -9.54 4.52
CA ARG A 59 -10.03 -9.03 5.63
C ARG A 59 -8.87 -8.14 5.17
N ALA A 60 -8.15 -8.58 4.14
CA ALA A 60 -7.07 -7.76 3.57
C ALA A 60 -7.59 -6.43 2.99
N MET A 61 -8.79 -6.43 2.38
CA MET A 61 -9.41 -5.21 1.85
C MET A 61 -9.92 -4.28 2.94
N VAL A 62 -10.42 -4.80 4.07
CA VAL A 62 -10.76 -4.00 5.26
C VAL A 62 -9.51 -3.29 5.77
N PHE A 63 -8.41 -4.01 5.97
CA PHE A 63 -7.14 -3.41 6.40
C PHE A 63 -6.63 -2.34 5.42
N LEU A 64 -6.74 -2.57 4.10
CA LEU A 64 -6.41 -1.57 3.08
C LEU A 64 -7.26 -0.30 3.23
N THR A 65 -8.54 -0.44 3.53
CA THR A 65 -9.45 0.68 3.74
C THR A 65 -9.06 1.48 4.98
N GLU A 66 -8.76 0.81 6.09
CA GLU A 66 -8.30 1.45 7.33
C GLU A 66 -6.93 2.12 7.15
N THR A 67 -6.05 1.55 6.33
CA THR A 67 -4.78 2.21 5.96
C THR A 67 -5.03 3.54 5.23
N ASN A 68 -6.00 3.59 4.31
CA ASN A 68 -6.36 4.87 3.67
C ASN A 68 -6.97 5.86 4.67
N ALA A 69 -7.81 5.39 5.60
CA ALA A 69 -8.37 6.23 6.67
C ALA A 69 -7.27 6.76 7.61
N TYR A 70 -6.28 5.94 7.94
CA TYR A 70 -5.09 6.35 8.71
C TYR A 70 -4.35 7.51 8.02
N ILE A 71 -4.13 7.43 6.70
CA ILE A 71 -3.48 8.51 5.94
C ILE A 71 -4.27 9.82 6.05
N GLU A 72 -5.60 9.77 5.99
CA GLU A 72 -6.44 10.97 6.15
C GLU A 72 -6.33 11.56 7.57
N LYS A 73 -6.38 10.71 8.60
CA LYS A 73 -6.26 11.11 10.01
C LYS A 73 -4.90 11.76 10.29
N ARG A 74 -3.81 11.20 9.79
CA ARG A 74 -2.44 11.71 9.98
C ARG A 74 -2.11 12.93 9.12
N ALA A 75 -2.80 13.09 8.00
CA ALA A 75 -2.63 14.21 7.09
C ALA A 75 -1.15 14.57 6.81
N PRO A 76 -0.32 13.64 6.26
CA PRO A 76 1.12 13.83 6.10
C PRO A 76 1.48 15.08 5.28
N TRP A 77 0.57 15.56 4.44
CA TRP A 77 0.74 16.84 3.72
C TRP A 77 0.72 18.07 4.63
N LYS A 78 0.14 17.96 5.84
CA LYS A 78 0.23 19.02 6.88
C LYS A 78 1.56 18.91 7.62
N LEU A 79 1.93 17.70 8.05
CA LEU A 79 3.21 17.43 8.72
C LEU A 79 4.40 17.86 7.85
N GLY A 80 4.34 17.60 6.54
CA GLY A 80 5.39 17.99 5.59
C GLY A 80 5.55 19.51 5.37
N LYS A 81 4.66 20.35 5.91
CA LYS A 81 4.79 21.81 5.92
C LYS A 81 5.36 22.36 7.22
N SER A 82 5.38 21.53 8.26
CA SER A 82 5.91 21.92 9.56
C SER A 82 7.44 21.81 9.56
N THR A 83 8.09 22.72 10.28
CA THR A 83 9.53 22.70 10.54
C THR A 83 9.87 22.17 11.93
N GLU A 84 8.84 21.79 12.72
CA GLU A 84 9.04 21.28 14.06
C GLU A 84 9.62 19.85 14.03
N ALA A 85 10.62 19.59 14.85
CA ALA A 85 11.30 18.29 14.91
C ALA A 85 10.32 17.14 15.22
N LYS A 86 9.34 17.38 16.09
CA LYS A 86 8.31 16.40 16.45
C LYS A 86 7.45 16.02 15.24
N ASP A 87 7.00 17.00 14.47
CA ASP A 87 6.18 16.78 13.29
C ASP A 87 6.96 16.06 12.19
N GLN A 88 8.25 16.38 12.04
CA GLN A 88 9.12 15.71 11.09
C GLN A 88 9.40 14.25 11.50
N ALA A 89 9.58 13.97 12.79
CA ALA A 89 9.71 12.60 13.31
C ALA A 89 8.42 11.79 13.06
N LEU A 90 7.26 12.42 13.35
CA LEU A 90 5.96 11.79 13.07
C LEU A 90 5.74 11.56 11.57
N LEU A 91 6.13 12.51 10.71
CA LEU A 91 6.04 12.35 9.26
C LEU A 91 6.84 11.14 8.78
N ARG A 92 8.09 10.97 9.25
CA ARG A 92 8.90 9.79 8.91
C ARG A 92 8.21 8.50 9.36
N THR A 93 7.67 8.46 10.55
CA THR A 93 6.88 7.32 11.04
C THR A 93 5.66 7.03 10.17
N VAL A 94 4.90 8.05 9.79
CA VAL A 94 3.73 7.89 8.91
C VAL A 94 4.14 7.30 7.56
N LEU A 95 5.22 7.80 6.94
CA LEU A 95 5.72 7.26 5.67
C LEU A 95 6.17 5.80 5.79
N ALA A 96 6.89 5.45 6.86
CA ALA A 96 7.29 4.07 7.14
C ALA A 96 6.07 3.15 7.33
N THR A 97 5.09 3.61 8.10
CA THR A 97 3.86 2.86 8.42
C THR A 97 3.03 2.57 7.17
N ILE A 98 2.80 3.57 6.30
CA ILE A 98 2.01 3.35 5.08
C ILE A 98 2.75 2.48 4.05
N ALA A 99 4.07 2.58 3.97
CA ALA A 99 4.88 1.72 3.11
C ALA A 99 4.80 0.26 3.59
N GLU A 100 4.94 0.02 4.88
CA GLU A 100 4.83 -1.32 5.46
C GLU A 100 3.41 -1.89 5.33
N ALA A 101 2.38 -1.10 5.61
CA ALA A 101 0.99 -1.52 5.42
C ALA A 101 0.70 -1.90 3.95
N LEU A 102 1.21 -1.12 2.99
CA LEU A 102 1.10 -1.45 1.58
C LEU A 102 1.79 -2.78 1.25
N ARG A 103 3.04 -2.98 1.72
CA ARG A 103 3.78 -4.23 1.51
C ARG A 103 3.00 -5.45 2.03
N LEU A 104 2.39 -5.33 3.20
CA LEU A 104 1.61 -6.40 3.83
C LEU A 104 0.35 -6.74 3.01
N VAL A 105 -0.38 -5.73 2.53
CA VAL A 105 -1.52 -5.96 1.62
C VAL A 105 -1.05 -6.64 0.33
N VAL A 106 0.07 -6.20 -0.25
CA VAL A 106 0.65 -6.80 -1.46
C VAL A 106 1.01 -8.27 -1.22
N ALA A 107 1.62 -8.60 -0.08
CA ALA A 107 1.92 -9.98 0.29
C ALA A 107 0.65 -10.82 0.47
N ALA A 108 -0.43 -10.27 1.03
CA ALA A 108 -1.69 -10.99 1.19
C ALA A 108 -2.37 -11.32 -0.14
N VAL A 109 -2.29 -10.42 -1.14
CA VAL A 109 -3.00 -10.59 -2.42
C VAL A 109 -2.14 -11.21 -3.53
N GLN A 110 -0.87 -11.54 -3.27
CA GLN A 110 0.08 -11.98 -4.32
C GLN A 110 -0.36 -13.23 -5.07
N HIS A 111 -1.05 -14.17 -4.41
CA HIS A 111 -1.50 -15.41 -5.04
C HIS A 111 -2.72 -15.20 -5.95
N VAL A 112 -3.43 -14.08 -5.78
CA VAL A 112 -4.64 -13.75 -6.56
C VAL A 112 -4.32 -12.77 -7.69
N MET A 113 -3.33 -11.90 -7.48
CA MET A 113 -2.92 -10.88 -8.45
C MET A 113 -1.39 -10.87 -8.64
N PRO A 114 -0.75 -12.00 -9.05
CA PRO A 114 0.71 -12.11 -9.06
C PRO A 114 1.39 -11.04 -9.92
N SER A 115 0.95 -10.82 -11.13
CA SER A 115 1.54 -9.81 -12.02
C SER A 115 1.37 -8.37 -11.52
N THR A 116 0.30 -8.09 -10.76
CA THR A 116 0.07 -6.79 -10.14
C THR A 116 1.03 -6.59 -8.97
N THR A 117 1.18 -7.59 -8.13
CA THR A 117 2.07 -7.54 -6.96
C THR A 117 3.55 -7.47 -7.35
N GLU A 118 3.97 -8.15 -8.41
CA GLU A 118 5.31 -8.01 -8.99
C GLU A 118 5.61 -6.55 -9.41
N LYS A 119 4.67 -5.90 -10.11
CA LYS A 119 4.81 -4.49 -10.49
C LYS A 119 4.89 -3.57 -9.29
N ILE A 120 4.08 -3.82 -8.24
CA ILE A 120 4.11 -3.01 -7.03
C ILE A 120 5.43 -3.20 -6.29
N ASN A 121 5.89 -4.44 -6.13
CA ASN A 121 7.16 -4.75 -5.48
C ASN A 121 8.35 -4.10 -6.22
N ALA A 122 8.33 -4.12 -7.55
CA ALA A 122 9.36 -3.47 -8.37
C ALA A 122 9.44 -1.97 -8.12
N VAL A 123 8.31 -1.26 -8.05
CA VAL A 123 8.31 0.20 -7.78
C VAL A 123 8.55 0.53 -6.30
N LEU A 124 8.33 -0.41 -5.38
CA LEU A 124 8.71 -0.28 -3.97
C LEU A 124 10.20 -0.57 -3.73
N GLY A 125 10.93 -1.05 -4.75
CA GLY A 125 12.32 -1.48 -4.59
C GLY A 125 12.45 -2.66 -3.62
N TYR A 126 11.47 -3.57 -3.63
CA TYR A 126 11.35 -4.67 -2.68
C TYR A 126 11.37 -6.03 -3.39
N THR A 127 12.13 -6.95 -2.84
CA THR A 127 12.13 -8.37 -3.23
C THR A 127 11.59 -9.20 -2.09
N PRO A 128 10.41 -9.83 -2.23
CA PRO A 128 9.85 -10.71 -1.20
C PRO A 128 10.76 -11.90 -0.90
N GLY A 129 10.76 -12.34 0.35
CA GLY A 129 11.42 -13.57 0.76
C GLY A 129 10.72 -14.84 0.23
N ALA A 130 11.40 -15.98 0.35
CA ALA A 130 10.91 -17.26 -0.16
C ALA A 130 9.69 -17.80 0.61
N VAL A 131 9.54 -17.42 1.87
CA VAL A 131 8.47 -17.92 2.75
C VAL A 131 7.36 -16.87 2.84
N TRP A 132 6.27 -17.12 2.15
CA TRP A 132 5.14 -16.19 2.09
C TRP A 132 4.58 -15.79 3.47
N ARG A 133 4.48 -16.73 4.40
CA ARG A 133 3.98 -16.44 5.76
C ARG A 133 4.83 -15.40 6.49
N ASP A 134 6.15 -15.42 6.27
CA ASP A 134 7.06 -14.45 6.86
C ASP A 134 6.87 -13.06 6.28
N GLU A 135 6.34 -12.98 5.05
CA GLU A 135 5.98 -11.72 4.42
C GLU A 135 4.74 -11.07 5.03
N LEU A 136 3.91 -11.81 5.74
CA LEU A 136 2.74 -11.30 6.46
C LEU A 136 3.07 -10.73 7.85
N ASN A 137 4.34 -10.80 8.29
CA ASN A 137 4.76 -10.21 9.55
C ASN A 137 5.07 -8.72 9.39
N TRP A 138 4.54 -7.92 10.32
CA TRP A 138 4.91 -6.52 10.44
C TRP A 138 6.37 -6.41 10.89
N GLY A 139 7.21 -5.66 10.19
CA GLY A 139 8.63 -5.62 10.54
C GLY A 139 9.45 -4.50 9.89
N GLY A 140 8.80 -3.54 9.20
CA GLY A 140 9.51 -2.40 8.59
C GLY A 140 10.49 -2.83 7.49
N LYS A 141 10.18 -3.89 6.75
CA LYS A 141 11.06 -4.49 5.74
C LYS A 141 11.40 -3.55 4.57
N LEU A 142 10.65 -2.46 4.40
CA LEU A 142 10.90 -1.45 3.37
C LEU A 142 11.81 -0.31 3.83
N THR A 143 12.24 -0.27 5.09
CA THR A 143 13.12 0.79 5.59
C THR A 143 14.39 0.88 4.73
N GLY A 144 14.67 2.07 4.20
CA GLY A 144 15.81 2.32 3.30
C GLY A 144 15.55 1.96 1.84
N ALA A 145 14.43 1.31 1.50
CA ALA A 145 14.08 1.01 0.12
C ALA A 145 13.85 2.31 -0.67
N LYS A 146 14.36 2.34 -1.91
CA LYS A 146 14.16 3.46 -2.82
C LYS A 146 12.98 3.16 -3.74
N VAL A 147 11.90 3.95 -3.58
CA VAL A 147 10.73 3.79 -4.43
C VAL A 147 10.94 4.42 -5.80
N ALA A 148 10.43 3.79 -6.84
CA ALA A 148 10.36 4.36 -8.18
C ALA A 148 9.11 5.25 -8.33
N GLY A 149 9.02 5.99 -9.45
CA GLY A 149 7.93 6.93 -9.72
C GLY A 149 6.52 6.31 -9.77
N ALA A 150 5.54 7.09 -10.21
CA ALA A 150 4.12 6.71 -10.26
C ALA A 150 3.86 5.45 -11.07
N LEU A 151 2.92 4.61 -10.60
CA LEU A 151 2.50 3.37 -11.24
C LEU A 151 0.99 3.41 -11.53
N VAL A 152 0.60 3.23 -12.77
CA VAL A 152 -0.80 3.02 -13.17
C VAL A 152 -1.10 1.52 -13.20
N LEU A 153 -1.77 1.01 -12.17
CA LEU A 153 -2.07 -0.43 -12.04
C LEU A 153 -3.32 -0.84 -12.82
N PHE A 154 -4.33 0.00 -12.82
CA PHE A 154 -5.65 -0.30 -13.37
C PHE A 154 -6.07 0.83 -14.31
N PRO A 155 -5.53 0.89 -15.56
CA PRO A 155 -5.93 1.90 -16.52
C PRO A 155 -7.40 1.70 -16.88
N ARG A 156 -8.15 2.82 -17.02
CA ARG A 156 -9.51 2.74 -17.54
C ARG A 156 -9.45 2.27 -18.99
N PRO A 157 -10.34 1.36 -19.41
CA PRO A 157 -10.47 1.01 -20.83
C PRO A 157 -10.69 2.27 -21.66
N ALA A 158 -10.06 2.34 -22.83
CA ALA A 158 -10.37 3.39 -23.78
C ALA A 158 -11.87 3.33 -24.14
N PRO A 159 -12.55 4.48 -24.29
CA PRO A 159 -13.91 4.48 -24.81
C PRO A 159 -13.95 3.72 -26.15
N PRO A 160 -14.99 2.92 -26.43
CA PRO A 160 -15.11 2.27 -27.72
C PRO A 160 -15.04 3.32 -28.83
N GLU A 161 -14.21 3.04 -29.84
CA GLU A 161 -14.11 3.91 -31.03
C GLU A 161 -15.50 4.10 -31.63
N LYS A 162 -15.92 5.37 -31.78
CA LYS A 162 -17.22 5.65 -32.37
C LYS A 162 -17.26 5.02 -33.76
N ALA A 163 -18.18 4.09 -33.96
CA ALA A 163 -18.42 3.53 -35.28
C ALA A 163 -18.55 4.66 -36.32
N PRO A 164 -17.91 4.55 -37.49
CA PRO A 164 -18.02 5.56 -38.50
C PRO A 164 -19.51 5.80 -38.85
N ALA A 165 -19.88 7.06 -38.92
CA ALA A 165 -21.23 7.44 -39.27
C ALA A 165 -21.64 6.77 -40.59
N PRO A 166 -22.89 6.26 -40.71
CA PRO A 166 -23.33 5.63 -41.95
C PRO A 166 -23.22 6.64 -43.10
N VAL A 167 -22.48 6.23 -44.14
CA VAL A 167 -22.36 7.03 -45.38
C VAL A 167 -23.74 7.15 -45.95
N ALA A 168 -24.25 8.39 -46.03
CA ALA A 168 -25.51 8.67 -46.70
C ALA A 168 -25.40 8.22 -48.17
N LYS A 169 -26.20 7.23 -48.55
CA LYS A 169 -26.33 6.86 -49.95
C LYS A 169 -27.08 7.99 -50.68
N ALA A 170 -26.43 8.54 -51.70
CA ALA A 170 -27.03 9.45 -52.64
C ALA A 170 -28.04 8.74 -53.56
#